data_a2b5d763fd87104e3e51d1797b14fe29
#
_entry.id   a2b5d763fd87104e3e51d1797b14fe29
#
_cell.length_a   1.000
_cell.length_b   1.000
_cell.length_c   1.000
_cell.angle_alpha   90.00
_cell.angle_beta   90.00
_cell.angle_gamma   90.00
#
_symmetry.space_group_name_H-M   'P 1'
#
loop_
_entity.id
_entity.type
_entity.pdbx_description
1 polymer ?
#
loop_
_entity_poly.entity_id
_entity_poly.type
_entity_poly.pdbx_seq_one_letter_code
_entity_poly.pdbx_strand_id
1 'polypeptide(L)'
;LGRFSFCCEIAFSGEVWMIAAMKRMLLVLTTILTILSVLAEKTLDIYWVDVEGGAATLMVTPAGQSILIDTGNPGTRDAGRIHEVATQQAGLKKIDFLITTHFHGDHFGGAAPLSQLMPIGKVYDNGIPVRNPDRNRKDPAFILKVKPYKTMKVDGRVVVKPGATLPLEQTGGAAKVGLTFIAGARKFIDAPKGAKKNPHAGTVPSMKEDLSDNANSVASLVTLGGFRFLDCGDLTWNMEAKLVEPVNRVGTVDVYQVNHHGLATSNNPLLIKSVAPTVSVMNNGHTKGCTPSAFAALQDTKSIRAMYQVHRNLRTDGEKNNTANEYIANLTKPQECKAFTMKLSVTSDGKSYTVFNPRNKHRRTFKTRKH
;
A
#
# COMPACT_ATOMS: atom_id res chain seq x y z
N LEU A 1 72.19 49.05 16.46
CA LEU A 1 71.84 47.81 17.15
C LEU A 1 70.47 47.93 17.66
N GLY A 2 69.55 47.20 17.03
CA GLY A 2 68.18 47.11 17.51
C GLY A 2 67.14 47.23 16.44
N ARG A 3 66.87 46.16 15.66
CA ARG A 3 65.67 45.93 14.88
C ARG A 3 65.64 44.46 14.57
N PHE A 4 64.81 43.70 15.31
CA PHE A 4 64.19 42.41 14.87
C PHE A 4 63.28 41.92 16.00
N SER A 5 62.02 42.29 16.00
CA SER A 5 60.99 41.56 16.67
C SER A 5 59.61 42.23 16.44
N PHE A 6 59.03 42.09 15.29
CA PHE A 6 57.62 42.52 15.08
C PHE A 6 56.86 41.76 13.90
N CYS A 7 57.36 40.60 13.52
CA CYS A 7 56.72 39.87 12.43
C CYS A 7 56.08 38.53 12.81
N CYS A 8 56.11 38.05 14.07
CA CYS A 8 55.63 36.71 14.40
C CYS A 8 54.25 36.66 15.11
N GLU A 9 53.73 37.79 15.62
CA GLU A 9 52.47 37.77 16.36
C GLU A 9 51.19 37.92 15.51
N ILE A 10 51.30 38.42 14.27
CA ILE A 10 50.10 38.65 13.42
C ILE A 10 49.67 37.37 12.72
N ALA A 11 50.57 36.43 12.46
CA ALA A 11 50.22 35.16 11.79
C ALA A 11 49.42 34.20 12.69
N PHE A 12 49.69 34.19 14.01
CA PHE A 12 49.03 33.30 14.95
C PHE A 12 47.56 33.69 15.26
N SER A 13 47.23 34.98 15.17
CA SER A 13 45.85 35.45 15.42
C SER A 13 44.90 35.11 14.29
N GLY A 14 45.36 35.06 13.04
CA GLY A 14 44.50 34.75 11.86
C GLY A 14 44.03 33.31 11.82
N GLU A 15 44.90 32.34 12.17
CA GLU A 15 44.52 30.92 12.17
C GLU A 15 43.51 30.59 13.29
N VAL A 16 43.66 31.19 14.46
CA VAL A 16 42.71 30.98 15.57
C VAL A 16 41.31 31.53 15.24
N TRP A 17 41.26 32.69 14.57
CA TRP A 17 40.02 33.28 14.10
C TRP A 17 39.36 32.44 13.00
N MET A 18 40.10 31.89 12.04
CA MET A 18 39.57 31.00 11.00
C MET A 18 39.04 29.70 11.58
N ILE A 19 39.74 29.08 12.53
CA ILE A 19 39.28 27.84 13.20
C ILE A 19 38.03 28.10 14.03
N ALA A 20 37.94 29.23 14.72
CA ALA A 20 36.75 29.63 15.48
C ALA A 20 35.56 29.91 14.56
N ALA A 21 35.76 30.55 13.40
CA ALA A 21 34.74 30.80 12.40
C ALA A 21 34.26 29.50 11.76
N MET A 22 35.15 28.57 11.39
CA MET A 22 34.78 27.24 10.87
C MET A 22 34.00 26.41 11.89
N LYS A 23 34.39 26.40 13.16
CA LYS A 23 33.64 25.72 14.24
C LYS A 23 32.24 26.31 14.41
N ARG A 24 32.08 27.63 14.37
CA ARG A 24 30.76 28.29 14.42
C ARG A 24 29.91 27.96 13.20
N MET A 25 30.50 27.96 12.01
CA MET A 25 29.79 27.61 10.77
C MET A 25 29.36 26.13 10.76
N LEU A 26 30.21 25.21 11.25
CA LEU A 26 29.88 23.79 11.41
C LEU A 26 28.77 23.59 12.44
N LEU A 27 28.78 24.33 13.56
CA LEU A 27 27.73 24.27 14.58
C LEU A 27 26.40 24.79 14.06
N VAL A 28 26.40 25.88 13.28
CA VAL A 28 25.20 26.43 12.64
C VAL A 28 24.68 25.47 11.57
N LEU A 29 25.54 24.86 10.77
CA LEU A 29 25.14 23.87 9.76
C LEU A 29 24.55 22.61 10.38
N THR A 30 25.14 22.11 11.48
CA THR A 30 24.58 20.94 12.22
C THR A 30 23.25 21.29 12.90
N THR A 31 23.12 22.51 13.44
CA THR A 31 21.85 22.96 14.05
C THR A 31 20.76 23.13 12.99
N ILE A 32 21.08 23.67 11.81
CA ILE A 32 20.13 23.80 10.68
C ILE A 32 19.74 22.40 10.15
N LEU A 33 20.68 21.45 10.03
CA LEU A 33 20.36 20.08 9.61
C LEU A 33 19.47 19.36 10.63
N THR A 34 19.67 19.56 11.92
CA THR A 34 18.82 18.97 12.96
C THR A 34 17.44 19.62 13.00
N ILE A 35 17.32 20.92 12.76
CA ILE A 35 16.02 21.62 12.68
C ILE A 35 15.26 21.17 11.42
N LEU A 36 15.91 20.98 10.28
CA LEU A 36 15.30 20.47 9.05
C LEU A 36 14.81 19.03 9.20
N SER A 37 15.46 18.19 9.98
CA SER A 37 15.00 16.82 10.26
C SER A 37 13.80 16.77 11.21
N VAL A 38 13.60 17.80 12.05
CA VAL A 38 12.43 17.91 12.95
C VAL A 38 11.18 18.41 12.23
N LEU A 39 11.32 19.03 11.06
CA LEU A 39 10.23 19.58 10.26
C LEU A 39 9.75 18.66 9.13
N ALA A 40 10.31 17.46 8.99
CA ALA A 40 9.74 16.47 8.05
C ALA A 40 8.31 16.16 8.46
N GLU A 41 7.35 16.52 7.61
CA GLU A 41 5.94 16.26 7.86
C GLU A 41 5.73 14.75 8.08
N LYS A 42 5.11 14.39 9.22
CA LYS A 42 4.85 13.00 9.60
C LYS A 42 3.63 12.47 8.82
N THR A 43 3.86 12.12 7.56
CA THR A 43 2.82 11.61 6.65
C THR A 43 2.48 10.15 6.90
N LEU A 44 1.30 9.72 6.45
CA LEU A 44 1.06 8.32 6.13
C LEU A 44 1.42 8.13 4.65
N ASP A 45 2.47 7.36 4.39
CA ASP A 45 2.91 7.06 3.03
C ASP A 45 2.45 5.68 2.59
N ILE A 46 1.92 5.55 1.38
CA ILE A 46 1.47 4.30 0.77
C ILE A 46 2.23 4.11 -0.55
N TYR A 47 2.86 2.95 -0.73
CA TYR A 47 3.64 2.59 -1.91
C TYR A 47 3.03 1.36 -2.58
N TRP A 48 2.63 1.46 -3.84
CA TRP A 48 2.27 0.32 -4.67
C TRP A 48 3.51 -0.18 -5.38
N VAL A 49 4.09 -1.24 -4.83
CA VAL A 49 5.33 -1.83 -5.38
C VAL A 49 4.99 -2.60 -6.64
N ASP A 50 5.78 -2.40 -7.69
CA ASP A 50 5.61 -3.16 -8.93
C ASP A 50 6.05 -4.62 -8.75
N VAL A 51 5.08 -5.51 -8.68
CA VAL A 51 5.24 -6.96 -8.64
C VAL A 51 4.57 -7.64 -9.84
N GLU A 52 4.43 -6.90 -10.95
CA GLU A 52 3.97 -7.38 -12.28
C GLU A 52 2.66 -8.18 -12.25
N GLY A 53 1.66 -7.66 -11.55
CA GLY A 53 0.33 -8.26 -11.46
C GLY A 53 0.15 -9.22 -10.31
N GLY A 54 1.05 -9.21 -9.33
CA GLY A 54 0.78 -9.62 -7.95
C GLY A 54 0.34 -8.43 -7.11
N ALA A 55 0.31 -8.60 -5.79
CA ALA A 55 0.01 -7.52 -4.86
C ALA A 55 1.17 -7.29 -3.88
N ALA A 56 1.54 -6.03 -3.68
CA ALA A 56 2.44 -5.59 -2.63
C ALA A 56 2.21 -4.09 -2.35
N THR A 57 1.54 -3.79 -1.25
CA THR A 57 1.25 -2.42 -0.81
C THR A 57 1.94 -2.16 0.50
N LEU A 58 3.01 -1.35 0.45
CA LEU A 58 3.78 -0.95 1.64
C LEU A 58 3.25 0.37 2.17
N MET A 59 3.04 0.45 3.48
CA MET A 59 2.65 1.69 4.15
C MET A 59 3.63 2.02 5.27
N VAL A 60 3.88 3.33 5.46
CA VAL A 60 4.65 3.86 6.58
C VAL A 60 3.78 4.85 7.34
N THR A 61 3.53 4.57 8.61
CA THR A 61 2.70 5.42 9.47
C THR A 61 3.45 6.69 9.90
N PRO A 62 2.76 7.72 10.41
CA PRO A 62 3.43 8.89 10.99
C PRO A 62 4.41 8.58 12.14
N ALA A 63 4.24 7.44 12.82
CA ALA A 63 5.16 6.97 13.85
C ALA A 63 6.38 6.22 13.30
N GLY A 64 6.43 6.00 11.96
CA GLY A 64 7.51 5.25 11.30
C GLY A 64 7.30 3.74 11.28
N GLN A 65 6.17 3.21 11.76
CA GLN A 65 5.88 1.79 11.67
C GLN A 65 5.47 1.41 10.24
N SER A 66 5.89 0.23 9.83
CA SER A 66 5.64 -0.31 8.50
C SER A 66 4.54 -1.37 8.49
N ILE A 67 3.66 -1.29 7.51
CA ILE A 67 2.62 -2.28 7.21
C ILE A 67 2.80 -2.70 5.75
N LEU A 68 2.99 -3.99 5.50
CA LEU A 68 3.04 -4.54 4.15
C LEU A 68 1.83 -5.44 3.94
N ILE A 69 1.00 -5.11 2.95
CA ILE A 69 -0.11 -5.97 2.51
C ILE A 69 0.36 -6.72 1.28
N ASP A 70 0.47 -8.03 1.40
CA ASP A 70 0.97 -8.99 0.40
C ASP A 70 2.43 -8.76 -0.05
N THR A 71 2.99 -9.71 -0.77
CA THR A 71 4.42 -9.78 -1.06
C THR A 71 4.76 -10.19 -2.49
N GLY A 72 3.77 -10.19 -3.38
CA GLY A 72 3.99 -10.56 -4.79
C GLY A 72 4.24 -12.05 -5.01
N ASN A 73 4.81 -12.35 -6.15
CA ASN A 73 5.04 -13.70 -6.64
C ASN A 73 6.21 -14.41 -5.93
N PRO A 74 6.24 -15.77 -5.99
CA PRO A 74 7.37 -16.53 -5.49
C PRO A 74 8.69 -16.18 -6.18
N GLY A 75 9.79 -16.33 -5.46
CA GLY A 75 11.15 -16.06 -5.94
C GLY A 75 11.70 -14.73 -5.42
N THR A 76 12.84 -14.34 -5.95
CA THR A 76 13.63 -13.21 -5.40
C THR A 76 13.30 -11.87 -6.04
N ARG A 77 12.65 -11.83 -7.22
CA ARG A 77 12.36 -10.59 -7.94
C ARG A 77 11.48 -9.65 -7.12
N ASP A 78 10.30 -10.11 -6.73
CA ASP A 78 9.31 -9.27 -6.04
C ASP A 78 9.77 -8.96 -4.62
N ALA A 79 10.33 -9.94 -3.91
CA ALA A 79 10.94 -9.71 -2.61
C ALA A 79 12.08 -8.68 -2.68
N GLY A 80 12.91 -8.72 -3.71
CA GLY A 80 13.98 -7.73 -3.95
C GLY A 80 13.43 -6.32 -4.21
N ARG A 81 12.40 -6.19 -5.03
CA ARG A 81 11.73 -4.90 -5.30
C ARG A 81 11.08 -4.33 -4.05
N ILE A 82 10.40 -5.16 -3.25
CA ILE A 82 9.81 -4.74 -1.96
C ILE A 82 10.92 -4.29 -1.00
N HIS A 83 12.01 -5.05 -0.88
CA HIS A 83 13.14 -4.70 -0.03
C HIS A 83 13.78 -3.37 -0.47
N GLU A 84 13.97 -3.14 -1.78
CA GLU A 84 14.50 -1.89 -2.32
C GLU A 84 13.60 -0.70 -1.97
N VAL A 85 12.28 -0.82 -2.19
CA VAL A 85 11.33 0.24 -1.83
C VAL A 85 11.34 0.48 -0.33
N ALA A 86 11.31 -0.57 0.49
CA ALA A 86 11.33 -0.47 1.93
C ALA A 86 12.59 0.25 2.44
N THR A 87 13.78 -0.13 1.93
CA THR A 87 15.05 0.40 2.43
C THR A 87 15.44 1.72 1.78
N GLN A 88 15.30 1.87 0.45
CA GLN A 88 15.82 3.03 -0.27
C GLN A 88 14.80 4.17 -0.38
N GLN A 89 13.50 3.85 -0.49
CA GLN A 89 12.48 4.89 -0.64
C GLN A 89 11.77 5.21 0.67
N ALA A 90 11.54 4.21 1.52
CA ALA A 90 10.84 4.36 2.79
C ALA A 90 11.76 4.42 4.02
N GLY A 91 13.08 4.16 3.88
CA GLY A 91 14.06 4.24 4.95
C GLY A 91 13.90 3.19 6.07
N LEU A 92 13.23 2.09 5.78
CA LEU A 92 12.87 1.06 6.75
C LEU A 92 14.02 0.06 6.95
N LYS A 93 14.11 -0.49 8.17
CA LYS A 93 15.05 -1.58 8.51
C LYS A 93 14.35 -2.91 8.76
N LYS A 94 13.02 -2.91 8.85
CA LYS A 94 12.16 -4.09 9.07
C LYS A 94 10.76 -3.83 8.53
N ILE A 95 9.97 -4.88 8.39
CA ILE A 95 8.51 -4.80 8.24
C ILE A 95 7.89 -5.12 9.60
N ASP A 96 7.20 -4.15 10.23
CA ASP A 96 6.58 -4.34 11.54
C ASP A 96 5.38 -5.28 11.47
N PHE A 97 4.54 -5.09 10.44
CA PHE A 97 3.31 -5.86 10.23
C PHE A 97 3.22 -6.32 8.79
N LEU A 98 3.20 -7.63 8.57
CA LEU A 98 2.87 -8.24 7.29
C LEU A 98 1.43 -8.74 7.33
N ILE A 99 0.60 -8.29 6.39
CA ILE A 99 -0.76 -8.79 6.20
C ILE A 99 -0.75 -9.63 4.92
N THR A 100 -1.09 -10.92 5.04
CA THR A 100 -1.32 -11.78 3.86
C THR A 100 -2.82 -11.91 3.65
N THR A 101 -3.30 -11.38 2.52
CA THR A 101 -4.73 -11.33 2.25
C THR A 101 -5.32 -12.72 2.03
N HIS A 102 -4.62 -13.56 1.25
CA HIS A 102 -4.99 -14.95 0.97
C HIS A 102 -3.77 -15.72 0.42
N PHE A 103 -3.93 -17.02 0.17
CA PHE A 103 -2.81 -17.91 -0.13
C PHE A 103 -2.67 -18.25 -1.62
N HIS A 104 -2.86 -17.28 -2.53
CA HIS A 104 -2.38 -17.38 -3.91
C HIS A 104 -0.93 -16.92 -4.02
N GLY A 105 -0.18 -17.56 -4.93
CA GLY A 105 1.26 -17.37 -5.04
C GLY A 105 1.69 -15.91 -5.26
N ASP A 106 0.91 -15.16 -5.99
CA ASP A 106 1.16 -13.74 -6.31
C ASP A 106 0.80 -12.76 -5.17
N HIS A 107 0.42 -13.29 -4.01
CA HIS A 107 0.16 -12.54 -2.77
C HIS A 107 1.12 -12.93 -1.65
N PHE A 108 1.25 -14.22 -1.32
CA PHE A 108 2.13 -14.65 -0.23
C PHE A 108 3.53 -15.08 -0.69
N GLY A 109 3.75 -15.24 -2.00
CA GLY A 109 4.91 -15.93 -2.55
C GLY A 109 6.25 -15.30 -2.24
N GLY A 110 6.32 -13.97 -2.15
CA GLY A 110 7.54 -13.23 -1.82
C GLY A 110 7.85 -13.14 -0.31
N ALA A 111 6.96 -13.58 0.58
CA ALA A 111 7.12 -13.37 2.03
C ALA A 111 8.37 -14.09 2.60
N ALA A 112 8.55 -15.36 2.27
CA ALA A 112 9.71 -16.11 2.74
C ALA A 112 11.04 -15.59 2.15
N PRO A 113 11.18 -15.31 0.84
CA PRO A 113 12.35 -14.62 0.31
C PRO A 113 12.59 -13.24 0.94
N LEU A 114 11.56 -12.43 1.17
CA LEU A 114 11.69 -11.12 1.82
C LEU A 114 12.21 -11.26 3.26
N SER A 115 11.77 -12.27 4.00
CA SER A 115 12.24 -12.53 5.38
C SER A 115 13.73 -12.88 5.48
N GLN A 116 14.38 -13.23 4.36
CA GLN A 116 15.83 -13.42 4.27
C GLN A 116 16.58 -12.11 3.99
N LEU A 117 15.88 -11.09 3.47
CA LEU A 117 16.46 -9.78 3.13
C LEU A 117 16.31 -8.77 4.27
N MET A 118 15.21 -8.85 5.04
CA MET A 118 14.96 -7.96 6.17
C MET A 118 14.01 -8.63 7.19
N PRO A 119 14.11 -8.24 8.49
CA PRO A 119 13.23 -8.78 9.52
C PRO A 119 11.76 -8.49 9.25
N ILE A 120 10.90 -9.48 9.52
CA ILE A 120 9.44 -9.34 9.52
C ILE A 120 8.94 -9.56 10.96
N GLY A 121 8.21 -8.59 11.47
CA GLY A 121 7.60 -8.61 12.79
C GLY A 121 6.39 -9.55 12.86
N LYS A 122 5.21 -9.01 13.13
CA LYS A 122 3.99 -9.81 13.23
C LYS A 122 3.32 -10.03 11.88
N VAL A 123 2.90 -11.26 11.64
CA VAL A 123 2.14 -11.66 10.44
C VAL A 123 0.67 -11.82 10.81
N TYR A 124 -0.19 -11.24 9.98
CA TYR A 124 -1.65 -11.32 10.06
C TYR A 124 -2.17 -12.01 8.80
N ASP A 125 -2.89 -13.12 8.96
CA ASP A 125 -3.46 -13.88 7.86
C ASP A 125 -4.77 -14.58 8.28
N ASN A 126 -5.39 -15.34 7.38
CA ASN A 126 -6.60 -16.12 7.66
C ASN A 126 -6.34 -17.45 8.41
N GLY A 127 -5.10 -17.66 8.88
CA GLY A 127 -4.60 -18.97 9.35
C GLY A 127 -4.04 -19.79 8.19
N ILE A 128 -2.83 -20.35 8.40
CA ILE A 128 -2.10 -21.09 7.33
C ILE A 128 -2.89 -22.36 6.96
N PRO A 129 -3.30 -22.51 5.69
CA PRO A 129 -4.09 -23.66 5.28
C PRO A 129 -3.29 -24.98 5.37
N VAL A 130 -3.97 -26.05 5.84
CA VAL A 130 -3.41 -27.42 5.90
C VAL A 130 -3.64 -28.20 4.60
N ARG A 131 -4.39 -27.66 3.67
CA ARG A 131 -4.65 -28.18 2.31
C ARG A 131 -4.89 -26.99 1.37
N ASN A 132 -4.89 -27.22 0.05
CA ASN A 132 -5.23 -26.17 -0.89
C ASN A 132 -6.58 -25.54 -0.53
N PRO A 133 -6.66 -24.22 -0.30
CA PRO A 133 -7.88 -23.53 0.03
C PRO A 133 -8.83 -23.35 -1.16
N ASP A 134 -8.33 -23.46 -2.39
CA ASP A 134 -9.17 -23.49 -3.60
C ASP A 134 -10.00 -24.78 -3.64
N ARG A 135 -11.30 -24.66 -3.44
CA ARG A 135 -12.21 -25.81 -3.39
C ARG A 135 -12.53 -26.38 -4.78
N ASN A 136 -12.28 -25.61 -5.83
CA ASN A 136 -12.52 -25.98 -7.22
C ASN A 136 -11.25 -26.40 -7.98
N ARG A 137 -10.07 -26.35 -7.33
CA ARG A 137 -8.77 -26.63 -7.93
C ARG A 137 -7.99 -27.63 -7.08
N LYS A 138 -7.57 -28.73 -7.68
CA LYS A 138 -6.63 -29.66 -7.06
C LYS A 138 -5.20 -29.13 -7.27
N ASP A 139 -4.49 -28.83 -6.20
CA ASP A 139 -3.07 -28.54 -6.20
C ASP A 139 -2.40 -29.36 -5.10
N PRO A 140 -1.93 -30.59 -5.41
CA PRO A 140 -1.29 -31.45 -4.42
C PRO A 140 0.05 -30.87 -3.92
N ALA A 141 0.67 -29.96 -4.69
CA ALA A 141 1.91 -29.29 -4.30
C ALA A 141 1.69 -28.08 -3.40
N PHE A 142 0.45 -27.68 -3.11
CA PHE A 142 0.15 -26.48 -2.32
C PHE A 142 0.89 -26.47 -0.97
N ILE A 143 0.90 -27.60 -0.25
CA ILE A 143 1.56 -27.70 1.06
C ILE A 143 3.07 -27.45 0.96
N LEU A 144 3.70 -27.87 -0.14
CA LEU A 144 5.11 -27.59 -0.40
C LEU A 144 5.33 -26.10 -0.71
N LYS A 145 4.41 -25.48 -1.46
CA LYS A 145 4.47 -24.05 -1.79
C LYS A 145 4.31 -23.16 -0.57
N VAL A 146 3.43 -23.53 0.37
CA VAL A 146 3.17 -22.72 1.59
C VAL A 146 4.18 -23.00 2.71
N LYS A 147 4.95 -24.10 2.64
CA LYS A 147 5.92 -24.48 3.68
C LYS A 147 6.94 -23.36 3.99
N PRO A 148 7.60 -22.69 3.01
CA PRO A 148 8.52 -21.59 3.30
C PRO A 148 7.86 -20.45 4.07
N TYR A 149 6.64 -20.06 3.72
CA TYR A 149 5.86 -19.07 4.44
C TYR A 149 5.58 -19.51 5.88
N LYS A 150 5.19 -20.76 6.08
CA LYS A 150 4.91 -21.33 7.40
C LYS A 150 6.15 -21.31 8.31
N THR A 151 7.33 -21.57 7.75
CA THR A 151 8.58 -21.76 8.51
C THR A 151 9.47 -20.51 8.57
N MET A 152 9.16 -19.44 7.82
CA MET A 152 9.94 -18.20 7.89
C MET A 152 9.94 -17.63 9.32
N LYS A 153 11.08 -17.04 9.72
CA LYS A 153 11.24 -16.42 11.03
C LYS A 153 10.44 -15.12 11.10
N VAL A 154 9.56 -15.01 12.11
CA VAL A 154 8.74 -13.83 12.39
C VAL A 154 8.54 -13.70 13.90
N ASP A 155 8.20 -12.51 14.40
CA ASP A 155 7.99 -12.27 15.83
C ASP A 155 6.66 -12.86 16.34
N GLY A 156 5.72 -13.17 15.46
CA GLY A 156 4.45 -13.78 15.81
C GLY A 156 3.48 -13.86 14.65
N ARG A 157 2.42 -14.66 14.83
CA ARG A 157 1.33 -14.84 13.87
C ARG A 157 -0.01 -14.64 14.52
N VAL A 158 -0.91 -13.94 13.85
CA VAL A 158 -2.24 -13.62 14.32
C VAL A 158 -3.25 -13.98 13.25
N VAL A 159 -4.24 -14.79 13.59
CA VAL A 159 -5.36 -15.05 12.68
C VAL A 159 -6.32 -13.87 12.74
N VAL A 160 -6.58 -13.28 11.58
CA VAL A 160 -7.43 -12.09 11.42
C VAL A 160 -8.88 -12.41 11.81
N LYS A 161 -9.46 -11.50 12.58
CA LYS A 161 -10.90 -11.48 12.87
C LYS A 161 -11.48 -10.15 12.41
N PRO A 162 -12.58 -10.14 11.64
CA PRO A 162 -13.25 -8.89 11.29
C PRO A 162 -13.60 -8.07 12.54
N GLY A 163 -13.36 -6.76 12.49
CA GLY A 163 -13.49 -5.84 13.63
C GLY A 163 -12.22 -5.65 14.45
N ALA A 164 -11.24 -6.54 14.34
CA ALA A 164 -9.94 -6.35 15.00
C ALA A 164 -9.14 -5.23 14.32
N THR A 165 -8.26 -4.58 15.09
CA THR A 165 -7.40 -3.49 14.62
C THR A 165 -5.93 -3.83 14.81
N LEU A 166 -5.05 -3.28 13.98
CA LEU A 166 -3.62 -3.30 14.25
C LEU A 166 -3.28 -2.39 15.44
N PRO A 167 -2.36 -2.82 16.32
CA PRO A 167 -1.91 -2.02 17.46
C PRO A 167 -0.87 -0.99 17.01
N LEU A 168 -1.31 0.02 16.24
CA LEU A 168 -0.44 1.05 15.69
C LEU A 168 -0.07 2.11 16.73
N GLU A 169 1.21 2.46 16.75
CA GLU A 169 1.70 3.58 17.55
C GLU A 169 1.14 4.91 17.01
N GLN A 170 0.79 5.77 17.95
CA GLN A 170 0.32 7.12 17.63
C GLN A 170 1.46 8.11 17.85
N THR A 171 1.51 9.17 17.06
CA THR A 171 2.53 10.20 17.22
C THR A 171 1.90 11.56 17.48
N GLY A 172 2.50 12.33 18.38
CA GLY A 172 2.06 13.69 18.64
C GLY A 172 2.19 14.58 17.40
N GLY A 173 1.23 15.49 17.19
CA GLY A 173 1.20 16.41 16.04
C GLY A 173 0.63 15.81 14.75
N ALA A 174 0.27 14.51 14.74
CA ALA A 174 -0.45 13.88 13.63
C ALA A 174 -1.87 13.47 14.06
N ALA A 175 -2.77 13.36 13.07
CA ALA A 175 -4.07 12.78 13.28
C ALA A 175 -3.95 11.28 13.63
N LYS A 176 -4.98 10.73 14.26
CA LYS A 176 -4.97 9.32 14.69
C LYS A 176 -4.93 8.39 13.47
N VAL A 177 -3.94 7.50 13.43
CA VAL A 177 -3.81 6.44 12.43
C VAL A 177 -4.47 5.15 12.91
N GLY A 178 -5.12 4.41 12.02
CA GLY A 178 -5.71 3.12 12.31
C GLY A 178 -5.75 2.20 11.09
N LEU A 179 -5.77 0.89 11.35
CA LEU A 179 -6.12 -0.13 10.37
C LEU A 179 -7.08 -1.11 11.04
N THR A 180 -8.26 -1.25 10.43
CA THR A 180 -9.31 -2.18 10.87
C THR A 180 -9.49 -3.26 9.82
N PHE A 181 -9.48 -4.52 10.24
CA PHE A 181 -9.86 -5.64 9.37
C PHE A 181 -11.37 -5.70 9.22
N ILE A 182 -11.87 -5.51 8.00
CA ILE A 182 -13.32 -5.43 7.73
C ILE A 182 -13.89 -6.74 7.17
N ALA A 183 -13.02 -7.61 6.62
CA ALA A 183 -13.38 -8.96 6.22
C ALA A 183 -12.16 -9.89 6.35
N GLY A 184 -12.42 -11.21 6.40
CA GLY A 184 -11.44 -12.28 6.35
C GLY A 184 -12.12 -13.63 6.49
N ALA A 185 -11.64 -14.67 5.80
CA ALA A 185 -12.18 -16.03 5.83
C ALA A 185 -13.71 -16.05 5.59
N ARG A 186 -14.21 -15.29 4.63
CA ARG A 186 -15.63 -15.10 4.27
C ARG A 186 -16.50 -14.52 5.38
N LYS A 187 -15.94 -13.99 6.44
CA LYS A 187 -16.61 -13.27 7.53
C LYS A 187 -16.43 -11.77 7.35
N PHE A 188 -17.37 -11.01 7.86
CA PHE A 188 -17.41 -9.54 7.71
C PHE A 188 -17.64 -8.87 9.06
N ILE A 189 -17.27 -7.61 9.17
CA ILE A 189 -17.67 -6.77 10.32
C ILE A 189 -19.20 -6.64 10.33
N ASP A 190 -19.72 -6.40 11.52
CA ASP A 190 -21.14 -6.06 11.67
C ASP A 190 -21.46 -4.73 11.01
N ALA A 191 -22.72 -4.57 10.63
CA ALA A 191 -23.22 -3.29 10.16
C ALA A 191 -23.16 -2.26 11.30
N PRO A 192 -22.79 -0.99 11.02
CA PRO A 192 -22.85 0.05 12.02
C PRO A 192 -24.27 0.15 12.61
N LYS A 193 -24.36 0.34 13.94
CA LYS A 193 -25.65 0.46 14.65
C LYS A 193 -26.45 1.61 14.04
N GLY A 194 -27.70 1.35 13.69
CA GLY A 194 -28.59 2.35 13.07
C GLY A 194 -28.28 2.68 11.61
N ALA A 195 -27.39 1.93 10.95
CA ALA A 195 -27.06 2.17 9.55
C ALA A 195 -28.28 1.96 8.64
N LYS A 196 -28.46 2.89 7.69
CA LYS A 196 -29.55 2.85 6.71
C LYS A 196 -29.26 1.83 5.61
N LYS A 197 -30.32 1.34 4.97
CA LYS A 197 -30.19 0.51 3.77
C LYS A 197 -29.35 1.22 2.70
N ASN A 198 -28.42 0.51 2.09
CA ASN A 198 -27.61 1.02 1.00
C ASN A 198 -28.52 1.35 -0.20
N PRO A 199 -28.51 2.59 -0.74
CA PRO A 199 -29.35 2.97 -1.87
C PRO A 199 -29.02 2.18 -3.16
N HIS A 200 -27.84 1.58 -3.23
CA HIS A 200 -27.42 0.75 -4.36
C HIS A 200 -27.76 -0.75 -4.17
N ALA A 201 -28.30 -1.17 -3.02
CA ALA A 201 -28.61 -2.56 -2.75
C ALA A 201 -29.61 -3.13 -3.77
N GLY A 202 -29.34 -4.35 -4.28
CA GLY A 202 -30.17 -5.04 -5.27
C GLY A 202 -30.00 -4.53 -6.70
N THR A 203 -29.07 -3.59 -6.97
CA THR A 203 -28.89 -3.06 -8.34
C THR A 203 -27.95 -3.90 -9.22
N VAL A 204 -27.19 -4.82 -8.62
CA VAL A 204 -26.22 -5.66 -9.33
C VAL A 204 -26.50 -7.12 -9.04
N PRO A 205 -26.66 -7.98 -10.06
CA PRO A 205 -26.89 -9.40 -9.86
C PRO A 205 -25.64 -10.09 -9.28
N SER A 206 -25.88 -11.17 -8.53
CA SER A 206 -24.83 -12.07 -8.09
C SER A 206 -24.21 -12.82 -9.26
N MET A 207 -22.93 -13.15 -9.16
CA MET A 207 -22.27 -14.10 -10.05
C MET A 207 -22.29 -15.51 -9.44
N LYS A 208 -21.85 -16.50 -10.24
CA LYS A 208 -21.55 -17.85 -9.72
C LYS A 208 -20.64 -17.76 -8.51
N GLU A 209 -20.87 -18.59 -7.50
CA GLU A 209 -20.03 -18.63 -6.31
C GLU A 209 -18.57 -18.92 -6.69
N ASP A 210 -17.66 -18.07 -6.21
CA ASP A 210 -16.23 -18.31 -6.30
C ASP A 210 -15.80 -19.26 -5.18
N LEU A 211 -15.20 -20.38 -5.56
CA LEU A 211 -14.71 -21.41 -4.67
C LEU A 211 -13.21 -21.31 -4.40
N SER A 212 -12.54 -20.31 -4.97
CA SER A 212 -11.12 -20.05 -4.74
C SER A 212 -10.86 -19.37 -3.39
N ASP A 213 -9.58 -19.29 -3.03
CA ASP A 213 -9.12 -18.61 -1.82
C ASP A 213 -9.31 -17.07 -1.89
N ASN A 214 -9.48 -16.51 -3.08
CA ASN A 214 -9.80 -15.09 -3.26
C ASN A 214 -11.01 -14.67 -2.41
N ALA A 215 -12.04 -15.51 -2.33
CA ALA A 215 -13.22 -15.25 -1.53
C ALA A 215 -12.94 -15.21 0.00
N ASN A 216 -11.78 -15.67 0.45
CA ASN A 216 -11.34 -15.62 1.84
C ASN A 216 -10.50 -14.36 2.13
N SER A 217 -10.17 -13.54 1.13
CA SER A 217 -9.26 -12.39 1.27
C SER A 217 -9.54 -11.57 2.52
N VAL A 218 -8.46 -11.23 3.22
CA VAL A 218 -8.49 -10.21 4.28
C VAL A 218 -8.71 -8.86 3.62
N ALA A 219 -9.72 -8.13 4.07
CA ALA A 219 -9.97 -6.76 3.66
C ALA A 219 -9.68 -5.81 4.81
N SER A 220 -8.99 -4.71 4.49
CA SER A 220 -8.48 -3.73 5.45
C SER A 220 -8.97 -2.32 5.11
N LEU A 221 -9.37 -1.59 6.13
CA LEU A 221 -9.65 -0.15 6.06
C LEU A 221 -8.59 0.60 6.86
N VAL A 222 -7.78 1.39 6.17
CA VAL A 222 -6.75 2.24 6.77
C VAL A 222 -7.30 3.66 6.91
N THR A 223 -7.02 4.31 8.03
CA THR A 223 -7.48 5.66 8.32
C THR A 223 -6.33 6.53 8.85
N LEU A 224 -6.35 7.83 8.53
CA LEU A 224 -5.57 8.86 9.20
C LEU A 224 -6.44 10.12 9.33
N GLY A 225 -6.93 10.40 10.54
CA GLY A 225 -7.94 11.41 10.71
C GLY A 225 -9.18 11.15 9.86
N GLY A 226 -9.50 12.07 8.93
CA GLY A 226 -10.58 11.89 7.96
C GLY A 226 -10.24 11.02 6.76
N PHE A 227 -8.96 10.82 6.43
CA PHE A 227 -8.55 10.03 5.27
C PHE A 227 -8.88 8.54 5.43
N ARG A 228 -9.36 7.91 4.34
CA ARG A 228 -9.78 6.50 4.31
C ARG A 228 -9.26 5.80 3.05
N PHE A 229 -8.51 4.71 3.23
CA PHE A 229 -8.01 3.85 2.16
C PHE A 229 -8.55 2.43 2.34
N LEU A 230 -9.13 1.87 1.28
CA LEU A 230 -9.70 0.53 1.25
C LEU A 230 -8.83 -0.40 0.40
N ASP A 231 -8.40 -1.51 0.99
CA ASP A 231 -7.75 -2.63 0.34
C ASP A 231 -8.49 -3.92 0.72
N CYS A 232 -8.99 -4.64 -0.28
CA CYS A 232 -9.72 -5.89 -0.08
C CYS A 232 -9.00 -7.10 -0.68
N GLY A 233 -7.71 -6.99 -1.04
CA GLY A 233 -7.00 -8.05 -1.74
C GLY A 233 -7.72 -8.48 -3.02
N ASP A 234 -7.95 -9.77 -3.15
CA ASP A 234 -8.65 -10.35 -4.30
C ASP A 234 -10.12 -10.72 -4.00
N LEU A 235 -10.73 -10.05 -3.02
CA LEU A 235 -12.10 -10.32 -2.61
C LEU A 235 -13.02 -10.36 -3.83
N THR A 236 -13.88 -11.38 -3.92
CA THR A 236 -14.62 -11.68 -5.12
C THR A 236 -16.00 -11.04 -5.16
N TRP A 237 -16.59 -10.93 -6.33
CA TRP A 237 -17.81 -10.20 -6.66
C TRP A 237 -18.94 -10.35 -5.62
N ASN A 238 -19.28 -11.60 -5.25
CA ASN A 238 -20.35 -11.84 -4.28
C ASN A 238 -19.92 -11.50 -2.84
N MET A 239 -18.63 -11.59 -2.54
CA MET A 239 -18.09 -11.22 -1.24
C MET A 239 -17.99 -9.69 -1.10
N GLU A 240 -17.63 -8.99 -2.17
CA GLU A 240 -17.68 -7.53 -2.25
C GLU A 240 -19.09 -6.99 -1.99
N ALA A 241 -20.12 -7.62 -2.59
CA ALA A 241 -21.51 -7.27 -2.34
C ALA A 241 -21.87 -7.36 -0.85
N LYS A 242 -21.42 -8.41 -0.15
CA LYS A 242 -21.68 -8.59 1.30
C LYS A 242 -21.07 -7.51 2.19
N LEU A 243 -20.04 -6.80 1.74
CA LEU A 243 -19.50 -5.65 2.48
C LEU A 243 -20.44 -4.44 2.50
N VAL A 244 -21.30 -4.33 1.48
CA VAL A 244 -22.09 -3.12 1.27
C VAL A 244 -23.60 -3.38 1.14
N GLU A 245 -24.01 -4.63 1.19
CA GLU A 245 -25.43 -5.02 1.07
C GLU A 245 -25.87 -5.90 2.25
N PRO A 246 -27.09 -5.70 2.80
CA PRO A 246 -28.07 -4.64 2.49
C PRO A 246 -27.68 -3.25 3.02
N VAL A 247 -26.63 -3.17 3.82
CA VAL A 247 -26.12 -1.95 4.46
C VAL A 247 -24.63 -1.80 4.13
N ASN A 248 -24.20 -0.59 3.81
CA ASN A 248 -22.79 -0.31 3.60
C ASN A 248 -22.04 -0.33 4.95
N ARG A 249 -21.26 -1.40 5.20
CA ARG A 249 -20.44 -1.59 6.39
C ARG A 249 -19.13 -0.81 6.34
N VAL A 250 -18.70 -0.41 5.16
CA VAL A 250 -17.41 0.26 4.93
C VAL A 250 -17.55 1.78 5.07
N GLY A 251 -18.66 2.35 4.58
CA GLY A 251 -18.79 3.79 4.35
C GLY A 251 -18.08 4.22 3.06
N THR A 252 -17.97 5.54 2.85
CA THR A 252 -17.23 6.09 1.71
C THR A 252 -15.72 6.11 1.99
N VAL A 253 -14.90 6.15 0.93
CA VAL A 253 -13.44 6.19 1.05
C VAL A 253 -12.82 7.24 0.12
N ASP A 254 -11.61 7.66 0.41
CA ASP A 254 -10.85 8.56 -0.46
C ASP A 254 -10.14 7.80 -1.56
N VAL A 255 -9.52 6.66 -1.19
CA VAL A 255 -8.73 5.83 -2.09
C VAL A 255 -9.20 4.38 -2.02
N TYR A 256 -9.34 3.76 -3.18
CA TYR A 256 -9.67 2.36 -3.36
C TYR A 256 -8.56 1.66 -4.12
N GLN A 257 -7.92 0.67 -3.50
CA GLN A 257 -7.11 -0.28 -4.23
C GLN A 257 -8.03 -1.20 -4.98
N VAL A 258 -7.90 -1.20 -6.31
CA VAL A 258 -8.78 -1.99 -7.18
C VAL A 258 -8.56 -3.46 -6.90
N ASN A 259 -9.60 -4.16 -6.50
CA ASN A 259 -9.53 -5.55 -6.07
C ASN A 259 -9.05 -6.45 -7.20
N HIS A 260 -8.34 -7.52 -6.84
CA HIS A 260 -7.98 -8.61 -7.74
C HIS A 260 -7.33 -8.09 -9.04
N HIS A 261 -6.42 -7.13 -8.90
CA HIS A 261 -5.66 -6.49 -9.99
C HIS A 261 -6.55 -5.89 -11.11
N GLY A 262 -7.86 -5.75 -10.87
CA GLY A 262 -8.83 -5.34 -11.89
C GLY A 262 -9.35 -6.50 -12.74
N LEU A 263 -9.43 -7.72 -12.21
CA LEU A 263 -10.08 -8.86 -12.88
C LEU A 263 -11.61 -8.81 -12.76
N ALA A 264 -12.29 -9.39 -13.75
CA ALA A 264 -13.74 -9.39 -13.88
C ALA A 264 -14.50 -10.22 -12.81
N THR A 265 -13.81 -11.10 -12.10
CA THR A 265 -14.36 -11.89 -10.98
C THR A 265 -14.51 -11.08 -9.69
N SER A 266 -14.05 -9.84 -9.71
CA SER A 266 -14.12 -8.84 -8.65
C SER A 266 -14.54 -7.49 -9.24
N ASN A 267 -14.44 -6.42 -8.45
CA ASN A 267 -14.79 -5.06 -8.87
C ASN A 267 -16.28 -4.88 -9.15
N ASN A 268 -17.09 -5.42 -8.24
CA ASN A 268 -18.53 -5.29 -8.30
C ASN A 268 -18.95 -3.80 -8.29
N PRO A 269 -19.68 -3.32 -9.30
CA PRO A 269 -20.14 -1.93 -9.35
C PRO A 269 -20.93 -1.50 -8.10
N LEU A 270 -21.58 -2.44 -7.42
CA LEU A 270 -22.27 -2.19 -6.16
C LEU A 270 -21.27 -1.75 -5.07
N LEU A 271 -20.14 -2.46 -4.91
CA LEU A 271 -19.07 -2.05 -3.97
C LEU A 271 -18.54 -0.67 -4.34
N ILE A 272 -18.08 -0.50 -5.59
CA ILE A 272 -17.38 0.72 -6.03
C ILE A 272 -18.27 1.94 -5.86
N LYS A 273 -19.55 1.86 -6.28
CA LYS A 273 -20.51 2.95 -6.11
C LYS A 273 -20.84 3.22 -4.64
N SER A 274 -20.88 2.20 -3.79
CA SER A 274 -21.19 2.35 -2.36
C SER A 274 -20.06 2.97 -1.55
N VAL A 275 -18.80 2.60 -1.87
CA VAL A 275 -17.64 3.21 -1.20
C VAL A 275 -17.20 4.50 -1.88
N ALA A 276 -17.69 4.76 -3.10
CA ALA A 276 -17.59 6.00 -3.85
C ALA A 276 -16.20 6.70 -3.76
N PRO A 277 -15.09 6.06 -4.15
CA PRO A 277 -13.75 6.60 -3.96
C PRO A 277 -13.51 7.84 -4.81
N THR A 278 -12.59 8.70 -4.38
CA THR A 278 -12.08 9.84 -5.18
C THR A 278 -10.98 9.40 -6.13
N VAL A 279 -10.14 8.45 -5.66
CA VAL A 279 -9.02 7.89 -6.43
C VAL A 279 -9.09 6.37 -6.40
N SER A 280 -8.83 5.74 -7.53
CA SER A 280 -8.56 4.31 -7.61
C SER A 280 -7.12 4.04 -8.03
N VAL A 281 -6.49 3.02 -7.46
CA VAL A 281 -5.16 2.55 -7.84
C VAL A 281 -5.24 1.05 -8.14
N MET A 282 -4.82 0.67 -9.33
CA MET A 282 -4.87 -0.71 -9.80
C MET A 282 -3.47 -1.29 -9.85
N ASN A 283 -3.21 -2.30 -9.03
CA ASN A 283 -1.95 -3.05 -9.00
C ASN A 283 -1.94 -4.18 -10.06
N ASN A 284 -2.30 -3.82 -11.28
CA ASN A 284 -2.32 -4.73 -12.43
C ASN A 284 -0.91 -5.04 -12.94
N GLY A 285 -0.78 -6.13 -13.69
CA GLY A 285 0.38 -6.43 -14.52
C GLY A 285 0.19 -5.97 -15.96
N HIS A 286 1.20 -6.18 -16.80
CA HIS A 286 1.16 -5.86 -18.23
C HIS A 286 0.13 -6.70 -19.03
N THR A 287 -0.18 -7.91 -18.56
CA THR A 287 -1.20 -8.81 -19.17
C THR A 287 -2.23 -9.30 -18.15
N LYS A 288 -2.03 -9.08 -16.86
CA LYS A 288 -2.95 -9.49 -15.79
C LYS A 288 -3.73 -8.30 -15.26
N GLY A 289 -5.02 -8.48 -15.06
CA GLY A 289 -5.90 -7.44 -14.53
C GLY A 289 -6.39 -6.45 -15.58
N CYS A 290 -6.92 -5.32 -15.14
CA CYS A 290 -7.44 -4.25 -16.00
C CYS A 290 -8.42 -4.77 -17.08
N THR A 291 -9.33 -5.67 -16.68
CA THR A 291 -10.33 -6.23 -17.61
C THR A 291 -11.39 -5.20 -17.98
N PRO A 292 -12.05 -5.36 -19.16
CA PRO A 292 -13.04 -4.39 -19.64
C PRO A 292 -14.14 -4.06 -18.63
N SER A 293 -14.70 -5.07 -17.94
CA SER A 293 -15.78 -4.86 -16.97
C SER A 293 -15.31 -4.12 -15.72
N ALA A 294 -14.13 -4.45 -15.19
CA ALA A 294 -13.55 -3.77 -14.04
C ALA A 294 -13.22 -2.31 -14.37
N PHE A 295 -12.61 -2.07 -15.54
CA PHE A 295 -12.27 -0.73 -15.99
C PHE A 295 -13.53 0.12 -16.22
N ALA A 296 -14.57 -0.43 -16.86
CA ALA A 296 -15.85 0.25 -17.06
C ALA A 296 -16.53 0.58 -15.72
N ALA A 297 -16.54 -0.34 -14.76
CA ALA A 297 -17.13 -0.08 -13.44
C ALA A 297 -16.47 1.08 -12.72
N LEU A 298 -15.14 1.23 -12.87
CA LEU A 298 -14.41 2.39 -12.32
C LEU A 298 -14.75 3.68 -13.08
N GLN A 299 -14.78 3.65 -14.42
CA GLN A 299 -15.13 4.82 -15.26
C GLN A 299 -16.55 5.32 -15.00
N ASP A 300 -17.51 4.42 -14.82
CA ASP A 300 -18.91 4.74 -14.57
C ASP A 300 -19.16 5.28 -13.15
N THR A 301 -18.18 5.20 -12.27
CA THR A 301 -18.29 5.69 -10.89
C THR A 301 -17.96 7.17 -10.82
N LYS A 302 -18.97 8.04 -10.82
CA LYS A 302 -18.85 9.51 -10.90
C LYS A 302 -17.98 10.17 -9.83
N SER A 303 -17.76 9.52 -8.68
CA SER A 303 -16.90 10.03 -7.62
C SER A 303 -15.41 9.93 -7.95
N ILE A 304 -15.01 9.01 -8.83
CA ILE A 304 -13.62 8.80 -9.20
C ILE A 304 -13.13 9.95 -10.09
N ARG A 305 -12.11 10.66 -9.62
CA ARG A 305 -11.49 11.80 -10.31
C ARG A 305 -10.15 11.46 -10.93
N ALA A 306 -9.54 10.35 -10.53
CA ALA A 306 -8.31 9.83 -11.10
C ALA A 306 -8.24 8.31 -10.91
N MET A 307 -7.86 7.63 -11.97
CA MET A 307 -7.61 6.19 -12.01
C MET A 307 -6.13 5.98 -12.30
N TYR A 308 -5.39 5.38 -11.37
CA TYR A 308 -3.97 5.07 -11.53
C TYR A 308 -3.78 3.58 -11.79
N GLN A 309 -2.74 3.23 -12.55
CA GLN A 309 -2.35 1.85 -12.84
C GLN A 309 -0.86 1.66 -12.57
N VAL A 310 -0.49 0.52 -12.00
CA VAL A 310 0.93 0.14 -11.85
C VAL A 310 1.53 -0.19 -13.21
N HIS A 311 0.79 -0.90 -14.06
CA HIS A 311 1.21 -1.22 -15.42
C HIS A 311 0.21 -0.76 -16.48
N ARG A 312 0.75 -0.45 -17.66
CA ARG A 312 -0.05 -0.41 -18.88
C ARG A 312 -0.54 -1.82 -19.22
N ASN A 313 -1.84 -1.96 -19.46
CA ASN A 313 -2.38 -3.19 -20.04
C ASN A 313 -1.92 -3.30 -21.50
N LEU A 314 -1.12 -4.31 -21.81
CA LEU A 314 -0.56 -4.58 -23.15
C LEU A 314 -1.29 -5.71 -23.88
N ARG A 315 -2.46 -6.15 -23.39
CA ARG A 315 -3.31 -7.08 -24.12
C ARG A 315 -3.95 -6.38 -25.33
N THR A 316 -4.55 -7.17 -26.23
CA THR A 316 -5.26 -6.67 -27.41
C THR A 316 -6.41 -5.71 -27.11
N ASP A 317 -7.02 -5.81 -25.91
CA ASP A 317 -8.06 -4.92 -25.41
C ASP A 317 -7.50 -3.66 -24.68
N GLY A 318 -6.18 -3.55 -24.59
CA GLY A 318 -5.49 -2.53 -23.79
C GLY A 318 -5.73 -1.10 -24.22
N GLU A 319 -5.96 -0.83 -25.49
CA GLU A 319 -6.21 0.54 -25.97
C GLU A 319 -7.42 1.18 -25.31
N LYS A 320 -8.47 0.39 -25.05
CA LYS A 320 -9.74 0.85 -24.46
C LYS A 320 -9.73 0.79 -22.93
N ASN A 321 -8.86 -0.04 -22.33
CA ASN A 321 -8.89 -0.36 -20.90
C ASN A 321 -7.60 0.10 -20.21
N ASN A 322 -7.02 1.21 -20.64
CA ASN A 322 -5.96 1.92 -19.95
C ASN A 322 -6.41 3.33 -19.61
N THR A 323 -5.99 3.81 -18.45
CA THR A 323 -6.03 5.24 -18.13
C THR A 323 -5.01 6.00 -18.98
N ALA A 324 -5.03 7.34 -18.92
CA ALA A 324 -4.03 8.17 -19.60
C ALA A 324 -2.61 7.83 -19.09
N ASN A 325 -1.63 7.86 -20.00
CA ASN A 325 -0.24 7.46 -19.70
C ASN A 325 0.38 8.18 -18.50
N GLU A 326 -0.06 9.39 -18.18
CA GLU A 326 0.43 10.16 -17.03
C GLU A 326 0.12 9.49 -15.70
N TYR A 327 -0.98 8.71 -15.64
CA TYR A 327 -1.42 7.99 -14.44
C TYR A 327 -0.89 6.55 -14.36
N ILE A 328 -0.06 6.10 -15.32
CA ILE A 328 0.48 4.75 -15.36
C ILE A 328 1.96 4.77 -14.94
N ALA A 329 2.34 3.95 -13.96
CA ALA A 329 3.72 3.91 -13.48
C ALA A 329 4.67 3.22 -14.48
N ASN A 330 4.30 2.09 -15.06
CA ASN A 330 5.14 1.30 -15.95
C ASN A 330 4.45 1.08 -17.29
N LEU A 331 5.08 1.55 -18.38
CA LEU A 331 4.47 1.55 -19.73
C LEU A 331 4.96 0.40 -20.60
N THR A 332 6.10 -0.22 -20.25
CA THR A 332 6.83 -1.15 -21.10
C THR A 332 6.60 -2.61 -20.70
N LYS A 333 7.03 -3.53 -21.56
CA LYS A 333 7.06 -4.97 -21.26
C LYS A 333 8.00 -5.29 -20.09
N PRO A 334 7.84 -6.44 -19.42
CA PRO A 334 8.63 -6.81 -18.24
C PRO A 334 10.14 -6.74 -18.43
N GLN A 335 10.65 -7.10 -19.60
CA GLN A 335 12.09 -7.12 -19.91
C GLN A 335 12.72 -5.72 -19.91
N GLU A 336 11.92 -4.68 -20.11
CA GLU A 336 12.33 -3.28 -20.15
C GLU A 336 11.79 -2.47 -18.94
N CYS A 337 11.10 -3.16 -18.04
CA CYS A 337 10.42 -2.52 -16.92
C CYS A 337 11.40 -2.05 -15.83
N LYS A 338 11.35 -0.76 -15.51
CA LYS A 338 12.16 -0.14 -14.44
C LYS A 338 11.53 -0.26 -13.05
N ALA A 339 10.43 -0.96 -12.92
CA ALA A 339 9.71 -1.20 -11.66
C ALA A 339 9.39 0.08 -10.86
N PHE A 340 8.91 1.12 -11.55
CA PHE A 340 8.50 2.34 -10.89
C PHE A 340 7.38 2.07 -9.88
N THR A 341 7.61 2.50 -8.65
CA THR A 341 6.67 2.36 -7.54
C THR A 341 5.86 3.64 -7.37
N MET A 342 4.54 3.54 -7.44
CA MET A 342 3.66 4.68 -7.20
C MET A 342 3.58 4.96 -5.70
N LYS A 343 3.60 6.26 -5.34
CA LYS A 343 3.51 6.70 -3.95
C LYS A 343 2.30 7.59 -3.72
N LEU A 344 1.63 7.43 -2.58
CA LEU A 344 0.66 8.37 -2.04
C LEU A 344 1.12 8.81 -0.66
N SER A 345 1.06 10.12 -0.40
CA SER A 345 1.38 10.70 0.91
C SER A 345 0.17 11.47 1.43
N VAL A 346 -0.29 11.10 2.62
CA VAL A 346 -1.37 11.81 3.35
C VAL A 346 -0.74 12.78 4.34
N THR A 347 -1.19 14.03 4.35
CA THR A 347 -0.73 15.03 5.33
C THR A 347 -1.00 14.56 6.76
N SER A 348 -0.16 14.99 7.71
CA SER A 348 -0.23 14.57 9.11
C SER A 348 -1.59 14.81 9.77
N ASP A 349 -2.31 15.82 9.32
CA ASP A 349 -3.67 16.14 9.80
C ASP A 349 -4.79 15.35 9.11
N GLY A 350 -4.44 14.51 8.12
CA GLY A 350 -5.39 13.68 7.36
C GLY A 350 -6.33 14.46 6.43
N LYS A 351 -6.05 15.75 6.13
CA LYS A 351 -6.97 16.60 5.35
C LYS A 351 -6.71 16.60 3.84
N SER A 352 -5.52 16.18 3.42
CA SER A 352 -5.18 16.08 2.00
C SER A 352 -4.21 14.95 1.74
N TYR A 353 -4.16 14.50 0.50
CA TYR A 353 -3.21 13.48 0.06
C TYR A 353 -2.77 13.74 -1.37
N THR A 354 -1.53 13.36 -1.66
CA THR A 354 -0.90 13.56 -2.98
C THR A 354 -0.47 12.22 -3.54
N VAL A 355 -0.89 11.92 -4.77
CA VAL A 355 -0.39 10.76 -5.53
C VAL A 355 0.78 11.22 -6.39
N PHE A 356 1.87 10.47 -6.36
CA PHE A 356 3.09 10.71 -7.10
C PHE A 356 3.44 9.53 -8.00
N ASN A 357 3.61 9.77 -9.29
CA ASN A 357 4.14 8.83 -10.27
C ASN A 357 5.60 9.19 -10.58
N PRO A 358 6.60 8.40 -10.13
CA PRO A 358 8.02 8.75 -10.29
C PRO A 358 8.50 8.69 -11.74
N ARG A 359 7.85 7.90 -12.61
CA ARG A 359 8.23 7.75 -14.02
C ARG A 359 8.24 9.09 -14.76
N ASN A 360 7.24 9.93 -14.52
CA ASN A 360 7.05 11.21 -15.22
C ASN A 360 6.95 12.41 -14.28
N LYS A 361 7.22 12.20 -12.98
CA LYS A 361 7.13 13.21 -11.91
C LYS A 361 5.72 13.81 -11.76
N HIS A 362 4.70 13.13 -12.29
CA HIS A 362 3.31 13.56 -12.12
C HIS A 362 2.93 13.58 -10.64
N ARG A 363 2.34 14.68 -10.21
CA ARG A 363 1.81 14.88 -8.85
C ARG A 363 0.40 15.42 -8.93
N ARG A 364 -0.52 14.84 -8.16
CA ARG A 364 -1.87 15.37 -8.03
C ARG A 364 -2.33 15.28 -6.59
N THR A 365 -2.76 16.42 -6.04
CA THR A 365 -3.24 16.54 -4.66
C THR A 365 -4.77 16.57 -4.63
N PHE A 366 -5.33 15.87 -3.65
CA PHE A 366 -6.75 15.79 -3.39
C PHE A 366 -7.03 16.20 -1.94
N LYS A 367 -8.19 16.79 -1.71
CA LYS A 367 -8.71 17.00 -0.35
C LYS A 367 -9.41 15.73 0.11
N THR A 368 -9.19 15.36 1.37
CA THR A 368 -9.95 14.32 2.06
C THR A 368 -11.42 14.71 2.12
N ARG A 369 -12.29 13.75 1.91
CA ARG A 369 -13.74 13.96 1.96
C ARG A 369 -14.23 14.00 3.40
N LYS A 370 -15.38 14.60 3.61
CA LYS A 370 -16.18 14.39 4.84
C LYS A 370 -16.93 13.07 4.67
N HIS A 371 -16.73 12.12 5.58
CA HIS A 371 -17.33 10.79 5.56
C HIS A 371 -18.47 10.66 6.56
#